data_9a86d3208f05b5046b30918149311ea9
#
_entry.id   9a86d3208f05b5046b30918149311ea9
#
_cell.length_a   1.000
_cell.length_b   1.000
_cell.length_c   1.000
_cell.angle_alpha   90.00
_cell.angle_beta   90.00
_cell.angle_gamma   90.00
#
_symmetry.space_group_name_H-M   'P 1'
#
loop_
_entity.id
_entity.type
_entity.pdbx_description
1 polymer ?
#
loop_
_entity_poly.entity_id
_entity_poly.type
_entity_poly.pdbx_seq_one_letter_code
_entity_poly.pdbx_strand_id
1 'polypeptide(L)'
;VSGLNRNINSSSPYSTSYIQVDAAINPGNSGGALVNEYGQVVGINSAKITETDYEGIGFAIPINEALPIIQELMQYGHVTGRAALGIQGYMINEAVAAMRRMPVGFGIEAVDPSSDLASKNVVAGDIITYINDKQVTSYDVLANELAEFKPGDTVKLTIYRSSSSGGAGRSFEVNVVLIESAGE
;
A
#
# COMPACT_ATOMS: atom_id res chain seq x y z
N VAL A 1 11.21 -25.49 9.85
CA VAL A 1 10.20 -25.05 8.86
C VAL A 1 8.98 -25.95 9.01
N SER A 2 7.82 -25.35 9.22
CA SER A 2 6.56 -26.07 9.50
C SER A 2 5.61 -26.09 8.30
N GLY A 3 5.85 -25.26 7.29
CA GLY A 3 5.08 -25.20 6.05
C GLY A 3 5.74 -24.32 4.99
N LEU A 4 5.43 -24.61 3.74
CA LEU A 4 5.84 -23.81 2.58
C LEU A 4 4.61 -23.37 1.81
N ASN A 5 4.74 -22.27 1.05
CA ASN A 5 3.71 -21.71 0.18
C ASN A 5 2.39 -21.44 0.93
N ARG A 6 2.48 -20.92 2.14
CA ARG A 6 1.31 -20.53 2.91
C ARG A 6 0.79 -19.20 2.40
N ASN A 7 -0.35 -19.24 1.72
CA ASN A 7 -1.11 -18.03 1.44
C ASN A 7 -1.88 -17.65 2.71
N ILE A 8 -1.42 -16.62 3.36
CA ILE A 8 -2.15 -16.01 4.46
C ILE A 8 -3.01 -14.94 3.79
N ASN A 9 -4.31 -14.95 4.05
CA ASN A 9 -5.24 -13.95 3.55
C ASN A 9 -4.79 -12.56 3.98
N SER A 10 -3.82 -12.03 3.27
CA SER A 10 -3.50 -10.63 3.32
C SER A 10 -4.37 -9.97 2.26
N SER A 11 -5.03 -8.89 2.62
CA SER A 11 -5.69 -7.96 1.69
C SER A 11 -4.68 -7.32 0.72
N SER A 12 -3.44 -7.78 0.70
CA SER A 12 -2.39 -7.31 -0.19
C SER A 12 -2.57 -7.86 -1.60
N PRO A 13 -2.48 -7.04 -2.63
CA PRO A 13 -2.54 -7.46 -4.05
C PRO A 13 -1.35 -8.34 -4.42
N TYR A 14 -0.29 -8.26 -3.63
CA TYR A 14 0.87 -9.11 -3.79
C TYR A 14 0.60 -10.39 -3.01
N SER A 15 0.07 -11.41 -3.71
CA SER A 15 -0.07 -12.78 -3.19
C SER A 15 1.34 -13.30 -2.88
N THR A 16 1.81 -13.02 -1.67
CA THR A 16 3.10 -13.54 -1.19
C THR A 16 2.85 -14.88 -0.55
N SER A 17 3.51 -15.91 -1.02
CA SER A 17 3.57 -17.18 -0.33
C SER A 17 4.60 -17.09 0.80
N TYR A 18 4.28 -17.62 1.96
CA TYR A 18 5.14 -17.54 3.14
C TYR A 18 5.74 -18.88 3.51
N ILE A 19 6.95 -18.84 4.08
CA ILE A 19 7.54 -19.93 4.82
C ILE A 19 6.99 -19.87 6.24
N GLN A 20 6.32 -20.94 6.70
CA GLN A 20 5.88 -21.06 8.08
C GLN A 20 6.99 -21.72 8.90
N VAL A 21 7.29 -21.14 10.05
CA VAL A 21 8.30 -21.64 11.00
C VAL A 21 7.71 -21.72 12.41
N ASP A 22 8.29 -22.56 13.23
CA ASP A 22 8.03 -22.71 14.68
C ASP A 22 8.96 -21.85 15.54
N ALA A 23 9.83 -21.07 14.90
CA ALA A 23 10.65 -20.08 15.57
C ALA A 23 9.79 -18.86 15.94
N ALA A 24 10.02 -18.30 17.12
CA ALA A 24 9.31 -17.11 17.58
C ALA A 24 9.67 -15.88 16.74
N ILE A 25 8.72 -15.39 15.95
CA ILE A 25 8.83 -14.13 15.23
C ILE A 25 8.11 -13.05 16.04
N ASN A 26 8.89 -12.11 16.56
CA ASN A 26 8.42 -11.05 17.46
C ASN A 26 8.88 -9.67 16.95
N PRO A 27 8.27 -8.57 17.44
CA PRO A 27 8.85 -7.24 17.23
C PRO A 27 10.31 -7.20 17.64
N GLY A 28 11.18 -6.77 16.72
CA GLY A 28 12.64 -6.73 16.89
C GLY A 28 13.39 -7.69 15.98
N ASN A 29 12.79 -8.82 15.53
CA ASN A 29 13.38 -9.67 14.50
C ASN A 29 12.69 -9.58 13.13
N SER A 30 11.60 -8.85 13.03
CA SER A 30 10.93 -8.55 11.76
C SER A 30 11.85 -7.75 10.83
N GLY A 31 11.93 -8.13 9.56
CA GLY A 31 12.89 -7.60 8.59
C GLY A 31 14.26 -8.27 8.66
N GLY A 32 14.55 -9.06 9.70
CA GLY A 32 15.77 -9.86 9.83
C GLY A 32 15.76 -11.10 8.95
N ALA A 33 16.93 -11.65 8.72
CA ALA A 33 17.11 -12.84 7.90
C ALA A 33 16.65 -14.12 8.62
N LEU A 34 15.91 -14.96 7.89
CA LEU A 34 15.76 -16.38 8.22
C LEU A 34 16.91 -17.15 7.55
N VAL A 35 17.71 -17.83 8.34
CA VAL A 35 18.90 -18.57 7.84
C VAL A 35 18.76 -20.07 8.08
N ASN A 36 19.35 -20.85 7.17
CA ASN A 36 19.45 -22.30 7.36
C ASN A 36 20.73 -22.68 8.16
N GLU A 37 20.92 -23.97 8.37
CA GLU A 37 22.09 -24.53 9.11
C GLU A 37 23.44 -24.27 8.42
N TYR A 38 23.43 -23.91 7.13
CA TYR A 38 24.62 -23.56 6.35
C TYR A 38 24.91 -22.05 6.36
N GLY A 39 24.13 -21.24 7.09
CA GLY A 39 24.27 -19.80 7.13
C GLY A 39 23.70 -19.08 5.90
N GLN A 40 22.95 -19.75 5.04
CA GLN A 40 22.33 -19.15 3.87
C GLN A 40 21.01 -18.49 4.23
N VAL A 41 20.75 -17.30 3.72
CA VAL A 41 19.45 -16.62 3.87
C VAL A 41 18.41 -17.33 3.01
N VAL A 42 17.35 -17.83 3.64
CA VAL A 42 16.24 -18.53 2.98
C VAL A 42 14.96 -17.72 2.99
N GLY A 43 14.89 -16.67 3.82
CA GLY A 43 13.72 -15.78 3.89
C GLY A 43 13.98 -14.53 4.70
N ILE A 44 12.97 -13.65 4.73
CA ILE A 44 12.93 -12.43 5.53
C ILE A 44 11.78 -12.55 6.52
N ASN A 45 12.06 -12.43 7.81
CA ASN A 45 11.07 -12.55 8.88
C ASN A 45 10.01 -11.45 8.79
N SER A 46 8.75 -11.81 8.96
CA SER A 46 7.64 -10.85 8.93
C SER A 46 6.76 -10.99 10.18
N ALA A 47 6.77 -9.99 11.06
CA ALA A 47 5.95 -9.97 12.27
C ALA A 47 4.50 -9.49 12.02
N LYS A 48 4.18 -9.02 10.81
CA LYS A 48 2.88 -8.40 10.50
C LYS A 48 1.72 -9.40 10.35
N ILE A 49 2.00 -10.70 10.46
CA ILE A 49 1.02 -11.76 10.19
C ILE A 49 0.45 -12.36 11.48
N THR A 50 0.67 -11.70 12.62
CA THR A 50 0.22 -12.18 13.93
C THR A 50 -1.21 -11.76 14.27
N GLU A 51 -2.14 -11.79 13.32
CA GLU A 51 -3.57 -11.55 13.60
C GLU A 51 -4.30 -12.78 14.16
N THR A 52 -3.60 -13.82 14.55
CA THR A 52 -4.25 -14.99 15.12
C THR A 52 -3.61 -15.37 16.44
N ASP A 53 -4.45 -15.73 17.42
CA ASP A 53 -4.14 -16.21 18.75
C ASP A 53 -3.27 -17.49 18.79
N TYR A 54 -2.40 -17.71 17.81
CA TYR A 54 -1.51 -18.87 17.75
C TYR A 54 -0.10 -18.46 18.16
N GLU A 55 0.19 -18.58 19.44
CA GLU A 55 1.56 -18.52 19.93
C GLU A 55 2.41 -19.63 19.26
N GLY A 56 3.60 -19.27 18.77
CA GLY A 56 4.57 -20.23 18.23
C GLY A 56 4.48 -20.49 16.73
N ILE A 57 3.76 -19.66 15.97
CA ILE A 57 3.78 -19.70 14.50
C ILE A 57 4.41 -18.43 13.98
N GLY A 58 5.53 -18.56 13.29
CA GLY A 58 6.21 -17.45 12.59
C GLY A 58 6.09 -17.59 11.08
N PHE A 59 6.22 -16.46 10.38
CA PHE A 59 6.18 -16.40 8.93
C PHE A 59 7.35 -15.61 8.38
N ALA A 60 7.91 -16.07 7.27
CA ALA A 60 8.96 -15.38 6.55
C ALA A 60 8.64 -15.33 5.04
N ILE A 61 9.00 -14.23 4.40
CA ILE A 61 8.92 -14.07 2.94
C ILE A 61 10.06 -14.90 2.34
N PRO A 62 9.80 -15.81 1.40
CA PRO A 62 10.85 -16.59 0.75
C PRO A 62 11.88 -15.69 0.05
N ILE A 63 13.16 -16.00 0.17
CA ILE A 63 14.22 -15.18 -0.43
C ILE A 63 14.09 -15.10 -1.95
N ASN A 64 13.60 -16.17 -2.60
CA ASN A 64 13.41 -16.19 -4.04
C ASN A 64 12.36 -15.18 -4.54
N GLU A 65 11.38 -14.84 -3.71
CA GLU A 65 10.39 -13.80 -4.01
C GLU A 65 10.93 -12.40 -3.68
N ALA A 66 11.73 -12.29 -2.62
CA ALA A 66 12.30 -11.00 -2.21
C ALA A 66 13.50 -10.57 -3.09
N LEU A 67 14.27 -11.51 -3.63
CA LEU A 67 15.53 -11.22 -4.32
C LEU A 67 15.39 -10.30 -5.53
N PRO A 68 14.41 -10.47 -6.44
CA PRO A 68 14.20 -9.54 -7.55
C PRO A 68 13.93 -8.11 -7.07
N ILE A 69 13.08 -7.96 -6.04
CA ILE A 69 12.76 -6.67 -5.43
C ILE A 69 14.00 -6.03 -4.80
N ILE A 70 14.80 -6.82 -4.08
CA ILE A 70 16.05 -6.36 -3.47
C ILE A 70 17.03 -5.86 -4.56
N GLN A 71 17.14 -6.58 -5.66
CA GLN A 71 18.01 -6.18 -6.77
C GLN A 71 17.57 -4.85 -7.39
N GLU A 72 16.29 -4.65 -7.62
CA GLU A 72 15.75 -3.37 -8.11
C GLU A 72 16.00 -2.23 -7.13
N LEU A 73 15.74 -2.44 -5.83
CA LEU A 73 16.01 -1.46 -4.79
C LEU A 73 17.50 -1.09 -4.71
N MET A 74 18.41 -2.06 -4.88
CA MET A 74 19.85 -1.80 -4.91
C MET A 74 20.30 -1.05 -6.16
N GLN A 75 19.67 -1.30 -7.30
CA GLN A 75 20.05 -0.72 -8.58
C GLN A 75 19.42 0.67 -8.82
N TYR A 76 18.15 0.83 -8.46
CA TYR A 76 17.33 2.00 -8.82
C TYR A 76 16.88 2.82 -7.60
N GLY A 77 16.98 2.28 -6.38
CA GLY A 77 16.45 2.90 -5.16
C GLY A 77 14.94 2.69 -4.97
N HIS A 78 14.25 2.16 -5.95
CA HIS A 78 12.82 1.86 -5.92
C HIS A 78 12.50 0.61 -6.74
N VAL A 79 11.27 0.10 -6.59
CA VAL A 79 10.76 -1.01 -7.42
C VAL A 79 10.18 -0.43 -8.69
N THR A 80 10.76 -0.81 -9.83
CA THR A 80 10.37 -0.28 -11.15
C THR A 80 9.01 -0.79 -11.60
N GLY A 81 8.36 -0.03 -12.49
CA GLY A 81 7.09 -0.44 -13.10
C GLY A 81 5.87 -0.41 -12.17
N ARG A 82 6.00 0.09 -10.94
CA ARG A 82 4.85 0.29 -10.05
C ARG A 82 4.14 1.59 -10.39
N ALA A 83 2.84 1.49 -10.62
CA ALA A 83 2.01 2.66 -10.86
C ALA A 83 1.72 3.41 -9.55
N ALA A 84 1.73 4.74 -9.62
CA ALA A 84 1.44 5.62 -8.50
C ALA A 84 0.61 6.85 -8.94
N LEU A 85 -0.11 7.44 -7.99
CA LEU A 85 -0.84 8.68 -8.20
C LEU A 85 0.05 9.92 -8.04
N GLY A 86 1.23 9.78 -7.42
CA GLY A 86 2.11 10.90 -7.10
C GLY A 86 1.51 11.81 -6.03
N ILE A 87 1.05 11.22 -4.93
CA ILE A 87 0.48 11.94 -3.79
C ILE A 87 1.02 11.39 -2.47
N GLN A 88 1.07 12.25 -1.47
CA GLN A 88 1.28 11.89 -0.08
C GLN A 88 0.03 12.22 0.74
N GLY A 89 -0.24 11.45 1.79
CA GLY A 89 -1.42 11.67 2.59
C GLY A 89 -1.67 10.57 3.62
N TYR A 90 -2.90 10.53 4.11
CA TYR A 90 -3.30 9.62 5.17
C TYR A 90 -4.74 9.12 5.00
N MET A 91 -5.03 7.98 5.60
CA MET A 91 -6.39 7.44 5.61
C MET A 91 -7.27 8.18 6.61
N ILE A 92 -8.44 8.61 6.14
CA ILE A 92 -9.53 9.14 6.95
C ILE A 92 -10.48 7.98 7.22
N ASN A 93 -10.38 7.41 8.43
CA ASN A 93 -11.25 6.33 8.87
C ASN A 93 -12.65 6.81 9.28
N GLU A 94 -13.58 5.89 9.53
CA GLU A 94 -14.97 6.21 9.89
C GLU A 94 -15.09 7.12 11.11
N ALA A 95 -14.25 6.92 12.14
CA ALA A 95 -14.30 7.73 13.35
C ALA A 95 -13.94 9.20 13.09
N VAL A 96 -12.87 9.44 12.33
CA VAL A 96 -12.44 10.78 11.91
C VAL A 96 -13.46 11.40 10.96
N ALA A 97 -13.95 10.61 9.98
CA ALA A 97 -14.96 11.05 9.02
C ALA A 97 -16.23 11.54 9.71
N ALA A 98 -16.76 10.78 10.68
CA ALA A 98 -17.94 11.14 11.47
C ALA A 98 -17.71 12.41 12.31
N MET A 99 -16.57 12.49 13.01
CA MET A 99 -16.22 13.64 13.85
C MET A 99 -16.10 14.94 13.06
N ARG A 100 -15.49 14.87 11.87
CA ARG A 100 -15.22 16.05 11.03
C ARG A 100 -16.27 16.31 9.96
N ARG A 101 -17.32 15.47 9.85
CA ARG A 101 -18.39 15.54 8.85
C ARG A 101 -17.86 15.53 7.41
N MET A 102 -16.93 14.64 7.14
CA MET A 102 -16.31 14.43 5.84
C MET A 102 -16.43 12.95 5.45
N PRO A 103 -16.26 12.59 4.18
CA PRO A 103 -16.28 11.19 3.77
C PRO A 103 -15.04 10.42 4.24
N VAL A 104 -15.19 9.10 4.36
CA VAL A 104 -14.07 8.15 4.44
C VAL A 104 -13.30 8.20 3.12
N GLY A 105 -11.99 8.11 3.17
CA GLY A 105 -11.15 8.11 1.98
C GLY A 105 -9.68 8.39 2.29
N PHE A 106 -8.90 8.61 1.25
CA PHE A 106 -7.49 9.00 1.35
C PHE A 106 -7.37 10.52 1.26
N GLY A 107 -7.01 11.17 2.35
CA GLY A 107 -6.78 12.62 2.43
C GLY A 107 -5.43 12.99 1.86
N ILE A 108 -5.41 13.90 0.90
CA ILE A 108 -4.20 14.36 0.20
C ILE A 108 -3.52 15.45 1.04
N GLU A 109 -2.25 15.25 1.40
CA GLU A 109 -1.40 16.25 2.05
C GLU A 109 -0.49 16.98 1.05
N ALA A 110 0.01 16.24 0.05
CA ALA A 110 0.82 16.80 -1.01
C ALA A 110 0.56 16.11 -2.34
N VAL A 111 0.72 16.85 -3.43
CA VAL A 111 0.67 16.35 -4.80
C VAL A 111 2.02 16.61 -5.44
N ASP A 112 2.61 15.58 -6.03
CA ASP A 112 3.84 15.70 -6.80
C ASP A 112 3.59 16.61 -8.01
N PRO A 113 4.38 17.66 -8.21
CA PRO A 113 4.24 18.55 -9.35
C PRO A 113 4.34 17.86 -10.72
N SER A 114 5.00 16.71 -10.78
CA SER A 114 5.12 15.89 -12.01
C SER A 114 3.91 15.01 -12.27
N SER A 115 3.03 14.83 -11.28
CA SER A 115 1.85 13.99 -11.41
C SER A 115 0.77 14.68 -12.25
N ASP A 116 -0.03 13.89 -12.96
CA ASP A 116 -1.17 14.39 -13.74
C ASP A 116 -2.24 15.07 -12.85
N LEU A 117 -2.32 14.68 -11.57
CA LEU A 117 -3.20 15.31 -10.57
C LEU A 117 -2.92 16.80 -10.38
N ALA A 118 -1.64 17.21 -10.43
CA ALA A 118 -1.27 18.62 -10.31
C ALA A 118 -1.85 19.43 -11.46
N SER A 119 -1.86 18.88 -12.68
CA SER A 119 -2.44 19.54 -13.87
C SER A 119 -3.96 19.66 -13.80
N LYS A 120 -4.62 18.84 -12.99
CA LYS A 120 -6.09 18.74 -12.86
C LYS A 120 -6.66 19.51 -11.65
N ASN A 121 -5.85 20.40 -11.09
CA ASN A 121 -6.22 21.23 -9.93
C ASN A 121 -6.63 20.40 -8.69
N VAL A 122 -6.10 19.19 -8.54
CA VAL A 122 -6.17 18.45 -7.28
C VAL A 122 -5.13 19.01 -6.32
N VAL A 123 -5.52 19.29 -5.11
CA VAL A 123 -4.71 20.02 -4.14
C VAL A 123 -4.72 19.36 -2.76
N ALA A 124 -3.80 19.76 -1.91
CA ALA A 124 -3.81 19.37 -0.49
C ALA A 124 -5.16 19.72 0.16
N GLY A 125 -5.67 18.81 0.98
CA GLY A 125 -6.99 18.90 1.60
C GLY A 125 -8.13 18.24 0.81
N ASP A 126 -7.90 17.80 -0.42
CA ASP A 126 -8.82 16.94 -1.14
C ASP A 126 -8.82 15.52 -0.58
N ILE A 127 -9.92 14.79 -0.77
CA ILE A 127 -10.08 13.42 -0.29
C ILE A 127 -10.46 12.52 -1.46
N ILE A 128 -9.67 11.50 -1.76
CA ILE A 128 -10.02 10.47 -2.74
C ILE A 128 -10.99 9.52 -2.06
N THR A 129 -12.23 9.49 -2.53
CA THR A 129 -13.29 8.65 -1.98
C THR A 129 -13.51 7.37 -2.80
N TYR A 130 -13.24 7.41 -4.10
CA TYR A 130 -13.29 6.24 -4.99
C TYR A 130 -12.12 6.25 -5.95
N ILE A 131 -11.66 5.07 -6.29
CA ILE A 131 -10.78 4.78 -7.42
C ILE A 131 -11.52 3.80 -8.33
N ASN A 132 -11.76 4.19 -9.60
CA ASN A 132 -12.69 3.51 -10.49
C ASN A 132 -14.06 3.36 -9.79
N ASP A 133 -14.54 2.12 -9.62
CA ASP A 133 -15.82 1.83 -8.96
C ASP A 133 -15.65 1.35 -7.51
N LYS A 134 -14.42 1.35 -6.97
CA LYS A 134 -14.11 0.88 -5.61
C LYS A 134 -14.02 2.04 -4.63
N GLN A 135 -14.78 1.98 -3.56
CA GLN A 135 -14.69 2.96 -2.47
C GLN A 135 -13.37 2.80 -1.71
N VAL A 136 -12.64 3.88 -1.50
CA VAL A 136 -11.37 3.90 -0.76
C VAL A 136 -11.66 3.92 0.74
N THR A 137 -11.78 2.74 1.33
CA THR A 137 -12.05 2.55 2.76
C THR A 137 -10.80 2.27 3.58
N SER A 138 -9.71 1.85 2.92
CA SER A 138 -8.40 1.58 3.52
C SER A 138 -7.28 1.88 2.52
N TYR A 139 -6.06 1.99 3.03
CA TYR A 139 -4.87 2.09 2.17
C TYR A 139 -4.74 0.87 1.23
N ASP A 140 -5.08 -0.32 1.75
CA ASP A 140 -4.98 -1.56 0.97
C ASP A 140 -5.91 -1.55 -0.25
N VAL A 141 -7.12 -0.99 -0.14
CA VAL A 141 -8.03 -0.86 -1.30
C VAL A 141 -7.39 0.01 -2.39
N LEU A 142 -6.80 1.14 -2.01
CA LEU A 142 -6.12 2.03 -2.96
C LEU A 142 -4.89 1.37 -3.58
N ALA A 143 -4.04 0.75 -2.76
CA ALA A 143 -2.84 0.07 -3.21
C ALA A 143 -3.16 -1.13 -4.10
N ASN A 144 -4.17 -1.93 -3.74
CA ASN A 144 -4.63 -3.08 -4.51
C ASN A 144 -5.13 -2.69 -5.90
N GLU A 145 -5.90 -1.61 -5.95
CA GLU A 145 -6.42 -1.13 -7.24
C GLU A 145 -5.28 -0.61 -8.12
N LEU A 146 -4.34 0.16 -7.57
CA LEU A 146 -3.20 0.66 -8.32
C LEU A 146 -2.26 -0.44 -8.81
N ALA A 147 -2.16 -1.55 -8.10
CA ALA A 147 -1.32 -2.68 -8.48
C ALA A 147 -1.78 -3.41 -9.76
N GLU A 148 -3.06 -3.24 -10.15
CA GLU A 148 -3.60 -3.79 -11.40
C GLU A 148 -3.16 -2.98 -12.64
N PHE A 149 -2.54 -1.80 -12.45
CA PHE A 149 -2.18 -0.87 -13.51
C PHE A 149 -0.67 -0.69 -13.62
N LYS A 150 -0.26 -0.10 -14.73
CA LYS A 150 1.13 0.28 -15.02
C LYS A 150 1.27 1.80 -15.12
N PRO A 151 2.48 2.33 -14.95
CA PRO A 151 2.76 3.73 -15.30
C PRO A 151 2.30 4.04 -16.73
N GLY A 152 1.57 5.16 -16.90
CA GLY A 152 0.96 5.55 -18.16
C GLY A 152 -0.51 5.12 -18.31
N ASP A 153 -1.01 4.18 -17.53
CA ASP A 153 -2.43 3.83 -17.53
C ASP A 153 -3.27 4.94 -16.88
N THR A 154 -4.56 4.94 -17.19
CA THR A 154 -5.50 5.96 -16.69
C THR A 154 -6.48 5.32 -15.72
N VAL A 155 -6.67 5.94 -14.55
CA VAL A 155 -7.70 5.60 -13.57
C VAL A 155 -8.66 6.76 -13.37
N LYS A 156 -9.91 6.44 -12.98
CA LYS A 156 -10.91 7.43 -12.61
C LYS A 156 -10.92 7.58 -11.08
N LEU A 157 -10.77 8.80 -10.61
CA LEU A 157 -10.88 9.13 -9.18
C LEU A 157 -12.16 9.93 -8.94
N THR A 158 -12.87 9.63 -7.85
CA THR A 158 -13.86 10.51 -7.26
C THR A 158 -13.24 11.23 -6.09
N ILE A 159 -13.20 12.55 -6.16
CA ILE A 159 -12.55 13.42 -5.19
C ILE A 159 -13.60 14.27 -4.48
N TYR A 160 -13.52 14.32 -3.16
CA TYR A 160 -14.31 15.24 -2.34
C TYR A 160 -13.44 16.40 -1.89
N ARG A 161 -13.95 17.62 -2.07
CA ARG A 161 -13.32 18.85 -1.57
C ARG A 161 -14.25 19.57 -0.59
N SER A 162 -13.73 19.80 0.60
CA SER A 162 -14.44 20.54 1.64
C SER A 162 -14.67 22.00 1.21
N SER A 163 -15.80 22.57 1.64
CA SER A 163 -16.05 24.00 1.41
C SER A 163 -15.27 24.85 2.40
N SER A 164 -14.52 25.82 1.93
CA SER A 164 -13.82 26.80 2.76
C SER A 164 -14.75 27.74 3.52
N SER A 165 -16.03 27.84 3.11
CA SER A 165 -17.05 28.70 3.70
C SER A 165 -17.95 28.02 4.73
N GLY A 166 -17.62 26.78 5.15
CA GLY A 166 -18.40 26.03 6.15
C GLY A 166 -19.67 25.38 5.60
N GLY A 167 -19.90 25.43 4.29
CA GLY A 167 -20.99 24.73 3.60
C GLY A 167 -20.67 23.26 3.34
N ALA A 168 -21.60 22.55 2.69
CA ALA A 168 -21.37 21.19 2.22
C ALA A 168 -20.23 21.18 1.20
N GLY A 169 -19.31 20.23 1.31
CA GLY A 169 -18.28 19.99 0.30
C GLY A 169 -18.89 19.45 -1.01
N ARG A 170 -18.08 19.35 -2.02
CA ARG A 170 -18.49 18.85 -3.35
C ARG A 170 -17.63 17.66 -3.75
N SER A 171 -18.23 16.71 -4.45
CA SER A 171 -17.50 15.64 -5.13
C SER A 171 -17.40 15.94 -6.62
N PHE A 172 -16.29 15.54 -7.24
CA PHE A 172 -16.07 15.61 -8.66
C PHE A 172 -15.23 14.43 -9.13
N GLU A 173 -15.37 14.07 -10.39
CA GLU A 173 -14.59 12.98 -11.00
C GLU A 173 -13.44 13.54 -11.82
N VAL A 174 -12.32 12.83 -11.82
CA VAL A 174 -11.16 13.17 -12.63
C VAL A 174 -10.50 11.89 -13.15
N ASN A 175 -10.16 11.84 -14.43
CA ASN A 175 -9.33 10.80 -15.00
C ASN A 175 -7.87 11.21 -14.87
N VAL A 176 -7.04 10.30 -14.35
CA VAL A 176 -5.65 10.58 -13.99
C VAL A 176 -4.74 9.56 -14.65
N VAL A 177 -3.71 10.03 -15.33
CA VAL A 177 -2.62 9.18 -15.83
C VAL A 177 -1.66 8.88 -14.70
N LEU A 178 -1.41 7.59 -14.47
CA LEU A 178 -0.52 7.13 -13.41
C LEU A 178 0.94 7.37 -13.78
N ILE A 179 1.73 7.79 -12.81
CA ILE A 179 3.19 7.91 -12.93
C ILE A 179 3.88 6.66 -12.38
N GLU A 180 5.16 6.53 -12.63
CA GLU A 180 5.98 5.51 -11.97
C GLU A 180 6.27 5.92 -10.52
N SER A 181 6.14 4.97 -9.59
CA SER A 181 6.46 5.20 -8.18
C SER A 181 7.95 5.48 -8.01
N ALA A 182 8.31 6.61 -7.42
CA ALA A 182 9.69 6.96 -7.13
C ALA A 182 10.26 6.30 -5.87
N GLY A 183 9.46 5.45 -5.19
CA GLY A 183 9.93 4.70 -4.01
C GLY A 183 10.01 5.53 -2.73
N GLU A 184 9.04 6.43 -2.50
CA GLU A 184 8.89 7.15 -1.23
C GLU A 184 8.27 6.27 -0.13
#